data_ed953f34ab77011ebf5b6ca3f1511202
#
_entry.id   ed953f34ab77011ebf5b6ca3f1511202
#
_cell.length_a   1.000
_cell.length_b   1.000
_cell.length_c   1.000
_cell.angle_alpha   90.00
_cell.angle_beta   90.00
_cell.angle_gamma   90.00
#
_symmetry.space_group_name_H-M   'P 1'
#
loop_
_entity.id
_entity.type
_entity.pdbx_description
1 polymer ?
#
loop_
_entity_poly.entity_id
_entity_poly.type
_entity_poly.pdbx_seq_one_letter_code
_entity_poly.pdbx_strand_id
1 'polypeptide(L)'
;FTGDTPILLGPDGPSLGGFVCPVTVVRADRWKLGQMAPGDTVRFVPVRADRAAALSTIDADRRASFPLVLSSTGDGDDGVLSRFTAADGTEVTLRRCGDAGVLAEYGPMALDLAMRARVHALHQHLDDLGTPGLTELTPGVRSLQVQFDPAAISLSEVTELIARTDDHLPDTGDLVVPSRTVRLPLSWDDPATHEAIQRYMHGVRSDAPWCPSNIEFIRRINGLADVSDVHDTVFGAQYLVLGLGDVYLGAPVATPLDPRHRLVTTKYNPARTWTPENAVGIGGAYLCIYGMEGPGGYQFVGRTTQVWNHCHPAEATSFEPGTPWLLRYFDRIEFYPVSAAELIDLRADMGAGRGHVDITDGQFSMRDYTAFLAENADPIAGFRAQQSAAFAAERAAWDRAGEFTGQRAS
;
A
#
# COMPACT_ATOMS: atom_id res chain seq x y z
N PHE A 1 12.76 7.17 5.11
CA PHE A 1 12.91 8.59 5.46
C PHE A 1 11.58 9.30 5.27
N THR A 2 11.20 10.17 6.20
CA THR A 2 10.16 11.18 6.01
C THR A 2 10.79 12.55 6.24
N GLY A 3 10.85 13.37 5.18
CA GLY A 3 11.69 14.57 5.21
C GLY A 3 13.14 14.19 5.51
N ASP A 4 13.75 14.83 6.50
CA ASP A 4 15.14 14.57 6.92
C ASP A 4 15.25 13.51 8.03
N THR A 5 14.12 12.94 8.49
CA THR A 5 14.11 12.01 9.61
C THR A 5 14.18 10.56 9.12
N PRO A 6 15.20 9.79 9.52
CA PRO A 6 15.24 8.35 9.29
C PRO A 6 14.23 7.68 10.24
N ILE A 7 13.39 6.80 9.67
CA ILE A 7 12.43 6.00 10.42
C ILE A 7 12.83 4.54 10.27
N LEU A 8 12.98 3.85 11.39
CA LEU A 8 13.18 2.41 11.43
C LEU A 8 11.80 1.76 11.51
N LEU A 9 11.41 1.07 10.43
CA LEU A 9 10.16 0.33 10.38
C LEU A 9 10.35 -1.01 11.11
N GLY A 10 9.48 -1.28 12.06
CA GLY A 10 9.36 -2.56 12.74
C GLY A 10 8.37 -3.50 12.05
N PRO A 11 8.00 -4.62 12.70
CA PRO A 11 7.02 -5.58 12.16
C PRO A 11 5.65 -4.97 11.89
N ASP A 12 5.29 -3.92 12.64
CA ASP A 12 4.01 -3.21 12.50
C ASP A 12 4.07 -2.09 11.44
N GLY A 13 5.17 -1.98 10.72
CA GLY A 13 5.33 -0.99 9.66
C GLY A 13 4.46 -1.29 8.45
N PRO A 14 4.18 -0.28 7.59
CA PRO A 14 3.39 -0.47 6.38
C PRO A 14 4.09 -1.45 5.43
N SER A 15 3.42 -2.56 5.09
CA SER A 15 3.95 -3.61 4.22
C SER A 15 4.01 -3.21 2.75
N LEU A 16 3.15 -2.28 2.30
CA LEU A 16 3.03 -1.89 0.89
C LEU A 16 3.99 -0.76 0.49
N GLY A 17 4.80 -0.26 1.39
CA GLY A 17 5.91 0.61 1.07
C GLY A 17 5.52 2.03 0.66
N GLY A 18 6.15 2.53 -0.40
CA GLY A 18 6.04 3.93 -0.85
C GLY A 18 7.09 4.84 -0.21
N PHE A 19 7.96 4.31 0.64
CA PHE A 19 9.10 5.01 1.21
C PHE A 19 10.40 4.56 0.57
N VAL A 20 11.38 5.45 0.52
CA VAL A 20 12.73 5.09 0.12
C VAL A 20 13.36 4.29 1.26
N CYS A 21 13.69 3.02 0.98
CA CYS A 21 14.33 2.10 1.91
C CYS A 21 15.75 1.78 1.43
N PRO A 22 16.74 2.63 1.75
CA PRO A 22 18.11 2.48 1.23
C PRO A 22 18.87 1.34 1.87
N VAL A 23 18.45 0.88 3.05
CA VAL A 23 19.11 -0.17 3.84
C VAL A 23 18.08 -0.96 4.64
N THR A 24 18.45 -2.18 5.02
CA THR A 24 17.69 -3.02 5.95
C THR A 24 18.57 -3.50 7.09
N VAL A 25 17.98 -3.69 8.27
CA VAL A 25 18.69 -4.31 9.40
C VAL A 25 18.86 -5.80 9.10
N VAL A 26 20.10 -6.30 9.19
CA VAL A 26 20.41 -7.73 8.98
C VAL A 26 19.62 -8.60 9.95
N ARG A 27 19.15 -9.77 9.48
CA ARG A 27 18.31 -10.70 10.26
C ARG A 27 18.95 -11.03 11.62
N ALA A 28 20.25 -11.25 11.65
CA ALA A 28 21.00 -11.58 12.86
C ALA A 28 20.90 -10.52 13.98
N ASP A 29 20.58 -9.26 13.64
CA ASP A 29 20.52 -8.13 14.56
C ASP A 29 19.10 -7.60 14.80
N ARG A 30 18.06 -8.13 14.12
CA ARG A 30 16.68 -7.66 14.26
C ARG A 30 16.18 -7.72 15.70
N TRP A 31 16.57 -8.71 16.48
CA TRP A 31 16.19 -8.86 17.88
C TRP A 31 16.62 -7.68 18.76
N LYS A 32 17.70 -6.98 18.37
CA LYS A 32 18.20 -5.79 19.09
C LYS A 32 17.21 -4.64 19.05
N LEU A 33 16.40 -4.56 17.97
CA LEU A 33 15.41 -3.50 17.81
C LEU A 33 14.34 -3.54 18.91
N GLY A 34 13.93 -4.74 19.32
CA GLY A 34 12.98 -4.93 20.43
C GLY A 34 13.54 -4.66 21.82
N GLN A 35 14.84 -4.42 21.94
CA GLN A 35 15.49 -4.08 23.22
C GLN A 35 15.70 -2.59 23.41
N MET A 36 15.42 -1.77 22.40
CA MET A 36 15.64 -0.33 22.44
C MET A 36 14.52 0.39 23.17
N ALA A 37 14.88 1.40 23.93
CA ALA A 37 13.98 2.30 24.64
C ALA A 37 14.22 3.77 24.23
N PRO A 38 13.24 4.67 24.43
CA PRO A 38 13.46 6.10 24.23
C PRO A 38 14.66 6.62 25.02
N GLY A 39 15.57 7.30 24.30
CA GLY A 39 16.83 7.79 24.86
C GLY A 39 18.06 6.93 24.54
N ASP A 40 17.86 5.71 24.05
CA ASP A 40 18.97 4.88 23.57
C ASP A 40 19.58 5.45 22.28
N THR A 41 20.87 5.25 22.14
CA THR A 41 21.60 5.64 20.91
C THR A 41 21.99 4.43 20.11
N VAL A 42 21.75 4.48 18.81
CA VAL A 42 22.06 3.38 17.87
C VAL A 42 23.12 3.84 16.86
N ARG A 43 24.11 3.00 16.64
CA ARG A 43 25.07 3.18 15.56
C ARG A 43 24.87 2.09 14.52
N PHE A 44 24.47 2.46 13.31
CA PHE A 44 24.39 1.55 12.18
C PHE A 44 25.77 1.34 11.58
N VAL A 45 26.10 0.09 11.31
CA VAL A 45 27.35 -0.33 10.67
C VAL A 45 26.98 -0.96 9.33
N PRO A 46 27.44 -0.41 8.19
CA PRO A 46 27.15 -0.99 6.89
C PRO A 46 27.87 -2.34 6.73
N VAL A 47 27.12 -3.31 6.21
CA VAL A 47 27.58 -4.69 6.00
C VAL A 47 27.29 -5.08 4.56
N ARG A 48 28.25 -5.71 3.88
CA ARG A 48 28.03 -6.26 2.54
C ARG A 48 27.05 -7.44 2.58
N ALA A 49 26.34 -7.65 1.48
CA ALA A 49 25.32 -8.69 1.39
C ALA A 49 25.85 -10.10 1.66
N ASP A 50 27.04 -10.44 1.14
CA ASP A 50 27.71 -11.73 1.39
C ASP A 50 28.03 -11.95 2.88
N ARG A 51 28.39 -10.87 3.58
CA ARG A 51 28.66 -10.92 5.03
C ARG A 51 27.39 -10.95 5.85
N ALA A 52 26.32 -10.25 5.42
CA ALA A 52 25.02 -10.29 6.07
C ALA A 52 24.46 -11.73 6.12
N ALA A 53 24.52 -12.46 5.01
CA ALA A 53 24.11 -13.86 4.95
C ALA A 53 24.93 -14.73 5.92
N ALA A 54 26.28 -14.55 5.96
CA ALA A 54 27.13 -15.30 6.88
C ALA A 54 26.84 -15.01 8.35
N LEU A 55 26.48 -13.77 8.73
CA LEU A 55 26.12 -13.41 10.11
C LEU A 55 24.91 -14.19 10.63
N SER A 56 23.98 -14.57 9.76
CA SER A 56 22.79 -15.34 10.13
C SER A 56 23.07 -16.79 10.53
N THR A 57 24.22 -17.34 10.11
CA THR A 57 24.63 -18.73 10.37
C THR A 57 25.69 -18.86 11.46
N ILE A 58 26.21 -17.75 11.98
CA ILE A 58 27.28 -17.74 12.98
C ILE A 58 26.70 -17.65 14.39
N ASP A 59 27.23 -18.41 15.33
CA ASP A 59 26.87 -18.34 16.76
C ASP A 59 27.06 -16.94 17.35
N ALA A 60 26.21 -16.57 18.31
CA ALA A 60 26.21 -15.25 18.93
C ALA A 60 27.58 -14.82 19.48
N ASP A 61 28.33 -15.75 20.07
CA ASP A 61 29.67 -15.49 20.64
C ASP A 61 30.70 -15.17 19.56
N ARG A 62 30.55 -15.74 18.35
CA ARG A 62 31.44 -15.48 17.22
C ARG A 62 31.08 -14.21 16.45
N ARG A 63 29.84 -13.73 16.56
CA ARG A 63 29.40 -12.50 15.87
C ARG A 63 30.17 -11.28 16.32
N ALA A 64 30.48 -11.17 17.63
CA ALA A 64 31.23 -10.04 18.18
C ALA A 64 32.66 -9.91 17.59
N SER A 65 33.24 -11.00 17.18
CA SER A 65 34.58 -11.03 16.56
C SER A 65 34.58 -11.15 15.03
N PHE A 66 33.39 -11.19 14.40
CA PHE A 66 33.27 -11.32 12.95
C PHE A 66 33.69 -10.02 12.25
N PRO A 67 34.68 -10.08 11.33
CA PRO A 67 35.18 -8.89 10.67
C PRO A 67 34.08 -8.31 9.74
N LEU A 68 33.58 -7.17 10.09
CA LEU A 68 32.65 -6.39 9.25
C LEU A 68 33.48 -5.63 8.21
N VAL A 69 33.07 -5.71 6.95
CA VAL A 69 33.64 -4.88 5.90
C VAL A 69 32.93 -3.55 5.90
N LEU A 70 33.57 -2.52 6.42
CA LEU A 70 33.12 -1.15 6.33
C LEU A 70 33.55 -0.59 4.98
N SER A 71 32.61 -0.35 4.08
CA SER A 71 32.86 0.38 2.84
C SER A 71 32.13 1.71 2.88
N SER A 72 32.84 2.80 2.82
CA SER A 72 32.27 4.14 2.73
C SER A 72 31.92 4.54 1.29
N THR A 73 32.38 3.77 0.31
CA THR A 73 32.25 4.11 -1.12
C THR A 73 31.28 3.19 -1.87
N GLY A 74 30.69 2.20 -1.19
CA GLY A 74 29.95 1.13 -1.86
C GLY A 74 30.88 0.16 -2.60
N ASP A 75 30.35 -0.94 -3.07
CA ASP A 75 31.05 -2.00 -3.77
C ASP A 75 30.55 -2.21 -5.22
N GLY A 76 29.68 -1.31 -5.69
CA GLY A 76 29.06 -1.40 -7.01
C GLY A 76 27.87 -2.38 -7.09
N ASP A 77 27.49 -3.04 -5.99
CA ASP A 77 26.31 -3.90 -5.93
C ASP A 77 25.04 -3.00 -5.97
N ASP A 78 24.29 -3.11 -7.06
CA ASP A 78 23.01 -2.38 -7.24
C ASP A 78 21.80 -3.17 -6.67
N GLY A 79 22.05 -4.28 -6.00
CA GLY A 79 21.03 -5.17 -5.44
C GLY A 79 20.28 -6.00 -6.47
N VAL A 80 20.60 -5.90 -7.75
CA VAL A 80 19.97 -6.71 -8.81
C VAL A 80 20.58 -8.10 -8.83
N LEU A 81 19.71 -9.12 -8.68
CA LEU A 81 20.09 -10.53 -8.71
C LEU A 81 19.98 -11.11 -10.12
N SER A 82 18.91 -10.75 -10.82
CA SER A 82 18.62 -11.23 -12.17
C SER A 82 17.67 -10.28 -12.91
N ARG A 83 17.75 -10.30 -14.24
CA ARG A 83 16.77 -9.69 -15.16
C ARG A 83 16.42 -10.67 -16.25
N PHE A 84 15.14 -10.76 -16.57
CA PHE A 84 14.65 -11.57 -17.68
C PHE A 84 13.36 -10.96 -18.24
N THR A 85 12.96 -11.44 -19.41
CA THR A 85 11.69 -11.06 -20.04
C THR A 85 10.73 -12.22 -19.87
N ALA A 86 9.57 -11.98 -19.30
CA ALA A 86 8.51 -12.96 -19.15
C ALA A 86 7.89 -13.35 -20.50
N ALA A 87 7.13 -14.43 -20.54
CA ALA A 87 6.53 -14.96 -21.77
C ALA A 87 5.60 -13.94 -22.49
N ASP A 88 4.95 -13.05 -21.73
CA ASP A 88 4.10 -11.98 -22.26
C ASP A 88 4.86 -10.70 -22.67
N GLY A 89 6.20 -10.73 -22.64
CA GLY A 89 7.06 -9.60 -22.97
C GLY A 89 7.32 -8.63 -21.81
N THR A 90 6.80 -8.89 -20.62
CA THR A 90 7.03 -8.05 -19.44
C THR A 90 8.45 -8.19 -18.93
N GLU A 91 9.14 -7.08 -18.74
CA GLU A 91 10.46 -7.07 -18.08
C GLU A 91 10.33 -7.39 -16.59
N VAL A 92 11.13 -8.34 -16.13
CA VAL A 92 11.18 -8.76 -14.72
C VAL A 92 12.56 -8.49 -14.15
N THR A 93 12.60 -7.85 -12.99
CA THR A 93 13.84 -7.62 -12.24
C THR A 93 13.71 -8.25 -10.86
N LEU A 94 14.61 -9.18 -10.54
CA LEU A 94 14.73 -9.72 -9.19
C LEU A 94 15.80 -8.94 -8.44
N ARG A 95 15.42 -8.40 -7.28
CA ARG A 95 16.31 -7.62 -6.41
C ARG A 95 16.45 -8.26 -5.05
N ARG A 96 17.62 -8.09 -4.48
CA ARG A 96 17.84 -8.40 -3.07
C ARG A 96 17.02 -7.46 -2.18
N CYS A 97 16.29 -8.03 -1.22
CA CYS A 97 15.55 -7.30 -0.20
C CYS A 97 16.06 -7.70 1.18
N GLY A 98 17.14 -7.05 1.62
CA GLY A 98 17.87 -7.47 2.81
C GLY A 98 18.66 -8.78 2.61
N ASP A 99 18.89 -9.51 3.70
CA ASP A 99 19.63 -10.76 3.74
C ASP A 99 18.75 -12.03 3.72
N ALA A 100 17.43 -11.86 3.70
CA ALA A 100 16.46 -12.94 3.73
C ALA A 100 15.23 -12.67 2.85
N GLY A 101 15.38 -11.90 1.77
CA GLY A 101 14.27 -11.58 0.89
C GLY A 101 14.71 -11.31 -0.55
N VAL A 102 13.79 -11.59 -1.48
CA VAL A 102 13.87 -11.24 -2.90
C VAL A 102 12.63 -10.45 -3.26
N LEU A 103 12.81 -9.34 -3.96
CA LEU A 103 11.72 -8.57 -4.56
C LEU A 103 11.67 -8.87 -6.06
N ALA A 104 10.58 -9.46 -6.54
CA ALA A 104 10.30 -9.63 -7.95
C ALA A 104 9.49 -8.41 -8.43
N GLU A 105 10.05 -7.62 -9.33
CA GLU A 105 9.43 -6.41 -9.87
C GLU A 105 9.08 -6.60 -11.34
N TYR A 106 7.87 -6.20 -11.72
CA TYR A 106 7.34 -6.29 -13.09
C TYR A 106 7.22 -4.92 -13.74
N GLY A 107 7.75 -4.78 -14.93
CA GLY A 107 7.58 -3.63 -15.81
C GLY A 107 7.95 -2.26 -15.20
N PRO A 108 7.45 -1.17 -15.78
CA PRO A 108 7.75 0.18 -15.33
C PRO A 108 7.00 0.56 -14.04
N MET A 109 7.43 1.64 -13.40
CA MET A 109 6.79 2.21 -12.21
C MET A 109 5.47 2.90 -12.61
N ALA A 110 4.45 2.09 -12.90
CA ALA A 110 3.12 2.54 -13.29
C ALA A 110 2.04 1.73 -12.60
N LEU A 111 0.88 2.36 -12.40
CA LEU A 111 -0.32 1.65 -11.92
C LEU A 111 -0.95 0.90 -13.10
N ASP A 112 -0.68 -0.39 -13.17
CA ASP A 112 -1.19 -1.29 -14.20
C ASP A 112 -1.78 -2.55 -13.56
N LEU A 113 -3.06 -2.83 -13.82
CA LEU A 113 -3.74 -3.97 -13.23
C LEU A 113 -3.32 -5.30 -13.88
N ALA A 114 -2.78 -5.28 -15.11
CA ALA A 114 -2.19 -6.48 -15.70
C ALA A 114 -0.96 -6.94 -14.93
N MET A 115 -0.08 -6.00 -14.55
CA MET A 115 1.07 -6.31 -13.68
C MET A 115 0.62 -6.81 -12.32
N ARG A 116 -0.45 -6.21 -11.74
CA ARG A 116 -1.00 -6.68 -10.46
C ARG A 116 -1.57 -8.09 -10.56
N ALA A 117 -2.25 -8.42 -11.66
CA ALA A 117 -2.77 -9.76 -11.91
C ALA A 117 -1.62 -10.77 -12.05
N ARG A 118 -0.53 -10.42 -12.74
CA ARG A 118 0.65 -11.27 -12.86
C ARG A 118 1.32 -11.51 -11.50
N VAL A 119 1.50 -10.46 -10.69
CA VAL A 119 1.98 -10.58 -9.29
C VAL A 119 1.11 -11.54 -8.49
N HIS A 120 -0.21 -11.48 -8.68
CA HIS A 120 -1.14 -12.38 -7.99
C HIS A 120 -0.98 -13.83 -8.44
N ALA A 121 -0.83 -14.06 -9.74
CA ALA A 121 -0.58 -15.39 -10.28
C ALA A 121 0.73 -15.99 -9.74
N LEU A 122 1.81 -15.20 -9.72
CA LEU A 122 3.08 -15.63 -9.11
C LEU A 122 2.90 -15.94 -7.62
N HIS A 123 2.21 -15.07 -6.89
CA HIS A 123 1.93 -15.26 -5.45
C HIS A 123 1.22 -16.60 -5.22
N GLN A 124 0.12 -16.86 -5.92
CA GLN A 124 -0.65 -18.09 -5.75
C GLN A 124 0.16 -19.34 -6.11
N HIS A 125 0.91 -19.32 -7.24
CA HIS A 125 1.71 -20.48 -7.62
C HIS A 125 2.82 -20.80 -6.62
N LEU A 126 3.49 -19.77 -6.06
CA LEU A 126 4.51 -19.99 -5.03
C LEU A 126 3.91 -20.47 -3.71
N ASP A 127 2.71 -19.99 -3.35
CA ASP A 127 1.98 -20.44 -2.15
C ASP A 127 1.55 -21.90 -2.30
N ASP A 128 0.96 -22.26 -3.43
CA ASP A 128 0.53 -23.63 -3.75
C ASP A 128 1.69 -24.63 -3.78
N LEU A 129 2.88 -24.19 -4.21
CA LEU A 129 4.09 -25.05 -4.18
C LEU A 129 4.52 -25.38 -2.75
N GLY A 130 4.19 -24.57 -1.77
CA GLY A 130 4.51 -24.79 -0.36
C GLY A 130 6.01 -25.07 -0.12
N THR A 131 6.89 -24.39 -0.84
CA THR A 131 8.34 -24.67 -0.84
C THR A 131 8.92 -24.48 0.55
N PRO A 132 9.55 -25.53 1.15
CA PRO A 132 10.18 -25.39 2.46
C PRO A 132 11.26 -24.29 2.45
N GLY A 133 11.22 -23.45 3.46
CA GLY A 133 12.16 -22.33 3.60
C GLY A 133 11.61 -20.98 3.09
N LEU A 134 10.55 -20.94 2.31
CA LEU A 134 9.80 -19.71 2.12
C LEU A 134 9.00 -19.38 3.39
N THR A 135 9.09 -18.16 3.88
CA THR A 135 8.47 -17.75 5.16
C THR A 135 7.33 -16.80 5.00
N GLU A 136 7.33 -15.97 3.97
CA GLU A 136 6.28 -14.98 3.70
C GLU A 136 6.28 -14.56 2.24
N LEU A 137 5.09 -14.35 1.69
CA LEU A 137 4.84 -13.81 0.36
C LEU A 137 3.99 -12.56 0.49
N THR A 138 4.57 -11.38 0.16
CA THR A 138 3.87 -10.10 0.30
C THR A 138 3.70 -9.44 -1.08
N PRO A 139 2.48 -9.47 -1.66
CA PRO A 139 2.22 -8.86 -2.96
C PRO A 139 2.05 -7.35 -2.84
N GLY A 140 2.75 -6.61 -3.70
CA GLY A 140 2.54 -5.19 -3.98
C GLY A 140 1.71 -4.98 -5.25
N VAL A 141 1.72 -3.75 -5.79
CA VAL A 141 0.96 -3.40 -7.01
C VAL A 141 1.60 -4.01 -8.27
N ARG A 142 2.93 -3.99 -8.37
CA ARG A 142 3.70 -4.53 -9.49
C ARG A 142 4.88 -5.40 -9.03
N SER A 143 4.88 -5.82 -7.79
CA SER A 143 5.99 -6.60 -7.23
C SER A 143 5.49 -7.64 -6.23
N LEU A 144 6.27 -8.70 -6.05
CA LEU A 144 6.11 -9.69 -5.00
C LEU A 144 7.38 -9.73 -4.17
N GLN A 145 7.26 -9.48 -2.87
CA GLN A 145 8.34 -9.74 -1.93
C GLN A 145 8.24 -11.19 -1.44
N VAL A 146 9.31 -11.93 -1.62
CA VAL A 146 9.46 -13.31 -1.17
C VAL A 146 10.47 -13.33 -0.04
N GLN A 147 10.03 -13.63 1.17
CA GLN A 147 10.90 -13.83 2.32
C GLN A 147 11.22 -15.32 2.49
N PHE A 148 12.45 -15.61 2.91
CA PHE A 148 12.91 -16.98 3.08
C PHE A 148 13.84 -17.13 4.29
N ASP A 149 14.00 -18.37 4.76
CA ASP A 149 14.99 -18.74 5.77
C ASP A 149 16.29 -19.16 5.09
N PRO A 150 17.38 -18.37 5.17
CA PRO A 150 18.66 -18.72 4.55
C PRO A 150 19.31 -20.00 5.09
N ALA A 151 18.84 -20.53 6.22
CA ALA A 151 19.28 -21.83 6.74
C ALA A 151 18.59 -23.02 6.05
N ALA A 152 17.42 -22.79 5.44
CA ALA A 152 16.62 -23.83 4.77
C ALA A 152 16.72 -23.80 3.25
N ILE A 153 16.82 -22.60 2.65
CA ILE A 153 16.92 -22.41 1.21
C ILE A 153 17.86 -21.23 0.90
N SER A 154 18.70 -21.36 -0.10
CA SER A 154 19.66 -20.32 -0.50
C SER A 154 19.02 -19.22 -1.34
N LEU A 155 19.63 -18.04 -1.36
CA LEU A 155 19.23 -16.93 -2.22
C LEU A 155 19.17 -17.32 -3.70
N SER A 156 20.13 -18.13 -4.18
CA SER A 156 20.16 -18.61 -5.57
C SER A 156 18.96 -19.49 -5.89
N GLU A 157 18.67 -20.45 -5.00
CA GLU A 157 17.52 -21.36 -5.16
C GLU A 157 16.18 -20.59 -5.17
N VAL A 158 16.02 -19.59 -4.31
CA VAL A 158 14.82 -18.72 -4.32
C VAL A 158 14.73 -17.92 -5.61
N THR A 159 15.84 -17.35 -6.07
CA THR A 159 15.89 -16.58 -7.34
C THR A 159 15.52 -17.45 -8.54
N GLU A 160 16.07 -18.67 -8.61
CA GLU A 160 15.75 -19.65 -9.65
C GLU A 160 14.32 -20.17 -9.55
N LEU A 161 13.81 -20.38 -8.34
CA LEU A 161 12.42 -20.78 -8.11
C LEU A 161 11.46 -19.73 -8.65
N ILE A 162 11.65 -18.45 -8.32
CA ILE A 162 10.81 -17.36 -8.81
C ILE A 162 10.85 -17.31 -10.34
N ALA A 163 12.03 -17.35 -10.95
CA ALA A 163 12.16 -17.28 -12.40
C ALA A 163 11.47 -18.47 -13.11
N ARG A 164 11.67 -19.70 -12.59
CA ARG A 164 10.99 -20.89 -13.15
C ARG A 164 9.48 -20.84 -12.98
N THR A 165 9.00 -20.37 -11.83
CA THR A 165 7.56 -20.25 -11.59
C THR A 165 6.95 -19.22 -12.53
N ASP A 166 7.62 -18.08 -12.73
CA ASP A 166 7.15 -17.03 -13.64
C ASP A 166 7.05 -17.52 -15.09
N ASP A 167 7.98 -18.35 -15.56
CA ASP A 167 7.99 -18.92 -16.92
C ASP A 167 6.78 -19.87 -17.19
N HIS A 168 6.17 -20.38 -16.13
CA HIS A 168 5.01 -21.28 -16.19
C HIS A 168 3.67 -20.60 -15.89
N LEU A 169 3.68 -19.29 -15.64
CA LEU A 169 2.44 -18.56 -15.40
C LEU A 169 1.57 -18.52 -16.67
N PRO A 170 0.23 -18.56 -16.50
CA PRO A 170 -0.69 -18.35 -17.61
C PRO A 170 -0.49 -16.96 -18.22
N ASP A 171 -0.92 -16.79 -19.47
CA ASP A 171 -0.97 -15.47 -20.10
C ASP A 171 -1.78 -14.51 -19.23
N THR A 172 -1.22 -13.34 -18.97
CA THR A 172 -1.86 -12.33 -18.10
C THR A 172 -3.23 -11.92 -18.64
N GLY A 173 -3.41 -11.88 -19.96
CA GLY A 173 -4.69 -11.57 -20.60
C GLY A 173 -5.79 -12.60 -20.36
N ASP A 174 -5.44 -13.83 -20.01
CA ASP A 174 -6.39 -14.92 -19.76
C ASP A 174 -6.70 -15.13 -18.27
N LEU A 175 -6.07 -14.33 -17.39
CA LEU A 175 -6.27 -14.48 -15.95
C LEU A 175 -7.70 -14.13 -15.54
N VAL A 176 -8.29 -15.06 -14.77
CA VAL A 176 -9.56 -14.88 -14.07
C VAL A 176 -9.31 -15.12 -12.60
N VAL A 177 -9.62 -14.11 -11.78
CA VAL A 177 -9.37 -14.14 -10.33
C VAL A 177 -10.70 -14.08 -9.59
N PRO A 178 -10.92 -14.90 -8.54
CA PRO A 178 -12.05 -14.72 -7.64
C PRO A 178 -12.08 -13.29 -7.11
N SER A 179 -13.24 -12.64 -7.16
CA SER A 179 -13.39 -11.23 -6.83
C SER A 179 -14.78 -11.01 -6.24
N ARG A 180 -14.84 -10.71 -4.94
CA ARG A 180 -16.10 -10.38 -4.28
C ARG A 180 -16.44 -8.90 -4.48
N THR A 181 -17.73 -8.58 -4.54
CA THR A 181 -18.19 -7.20 -4.39
C THR A 181 -18.56 -6.98 -2.93
N VAL A 182 -17.92 -6.06 -2.26
CA VAL A 182 -18.10 -5.72 -0.84
C VAL A 182 -18.71 -4.33 -0.76
N ARG A 183 -19.98 -4.23 -0.35
CA ARG A 183 -20.71 -2.96 -0.26
C ARG A 183 -20.59 -2.39 1.14
N LEU A 184 -19.97 -1.21 1.25
CA LEU A 184 -19.71 -0.53 2.52
C LEU A 184 -20.50 0.78 2.62
N PRO A 185 -21.09 1.09 3.80
CA PRO A 185 -21.67 2.40 4.04
C PRO A 185 -20.58 3.46 4.06
N LEU A 186 -20.84 4.64 3.53
CA LEU A 186 -19.94 5.79 3.61
C LEU A 186 -20.70 7.02 4.08
N SER A 187 -20.36 7.53 5.25
CA SER A 187 -20.73 8.87 5.68
C SER A 187 -19.81 9.86 4.97
N TRP A 188 -20.38 10.52 3.95
CA TRP A 188 -19.65 11.52 3.15
C TRP A 188 -19.32 12.75 4.00
N ASP A 189 -18.08 13.25 3.85
CA ASP A 189 -17.64 14.45 4.55
C ASP A 189 -17.92 14.40 6.07
N ASP A 190 -17.61 13.28 6.69
CA ASP A 190 -18.01 12.90 8.04
C ASP A 190 -17.48 13.86 9.11
N PRO A 191 -18.27 14.17 10.16
CA PRO A 191 -17.85 15.07 11.24
C PRO A 191 -16.52 14.67 11.92
N ALA A 192 -16.20 13.37 12.03
CA ALA A 192 -14.92 12.93 12.61
C ALA A 192 -13.72 13.26 11.68
N THR A 193 -13.91 13.28 10.36
CA THR A 193 -12.88 13.72 9.42
C THR A 193 -12.69 15.23 9.47
N HIS A 194 -13.75 15.98 9.66
CA HIS A 194 -13.65 17.44 9.90
C HIS A 194 -12.86 17.75 11.18
N GLU A 195 -13.14 17.02 12.26
CA GLU A 195 -12.39 17.17 13.51
C GLU A 195 -10.88 16.91 13.29
N ALA A 196 -10.55 15.88 12.53
CA ALA A 196 -9.14 15.58 12.22
C ALA A 196 -8.45 16.70 11.42
N ILE A 197 -9.16 17.30 10.45
CA ILE A 197 -8.67 18.45 9.68
C ILE A 197 -8.45 19.65 10.62
N GLN A 198 -9.42 19.94 11.50
CA GLN A 198 -9.32 21.05 12.47
C GLN A 198 -8.15 20.86 13.44
N ARG A 199 -7.97 19.65 14.00
CA ARG A 199 -6.83 19.32 14.85
C ARG A 199 -5.50 19.53 14.12
N TYR A 200 -5.42 19.12 12.85
CA TYR A 200 -4.23 19.34 12.02
C TYR A 200 -3.94 20.81 11.80
N MET A 201 -4.95 21.62 11.46
CA MET A 201 -4.78 23.07 11.25
C MET A 201 -4.33 23.80 12.50
N HIS A 202 -4.81 23.38 13.69
CA HIS A 202 -4.43 23.99 14.96
C HIS A 202 -3.04 23.56 15.46
N GLY A 203 -2.70 22.28 15.29
CA GLY A 203 -1.53 21.70 15.94
C GLY A 203 -0.34 21.44 15.05
N VAL A 204 -0.53 21.43 13.71
CA VAL A 204 0.52 21.05 12.77
C VAL A 204 0.72 22.14 11.72
N ARG A 205 -0.33 22.46 10.93
CA ARG A 205 -0.19 23.40 9.83
C ARG A 205 -1.54 24.00 9.42
N SER A 206 -1.72 25.29 9.62
CA SER A 206 -2.98 25.99 9.34
C SER A 206 -3.17 26.41 7.88
N ASP A 207 -2.08 26.56 7.12
CA ASP A 207 -2.05 27.11 5.76
C ASP A 207 -1.78 26.06 4.67
N ALA A 208 -2.01 24.76 4.99
CA ALA A 208 -1.78 23.69 4.05
C ALA A 208 -2.72 23.79 2.81
N PRO A 209 -2.23 23.51 1.59
CA PRO A 209 -3.02 23.63 0.35
C PRO A 209 -4.31 22.78 0.33
N TRP A 210 -4.35 21.72 1.12
CA TRP A 210 -5.49 20.80 1.28
C TRP A 210 -6.45 21.18 2.39
N CYS A 211 -6.21 22.27 3.11
CA CYS A 211 -7.06 22.79 4.16
C CYS A 211 -7.86 24.00 3.65
N PRO A 212 -9.04 24.30 4.22
CA PRO A 212 -9.75 23.58 5.29
C PRO A 212 -10.60 22.42 4.80
N SER A 213 -10.69 22.12 3.51
CA SER A 213 -11.54 21.07 2.94
C SER A 213 -10.74 20.16 2.02
N ASN A 214 -10.62 18.89 2.40
CA ASN A 214 -9.97 17.89 1.56
C ASN A 214 -10.76 17.63 0.28
N ILE A 215 -12.09 17.67 0.33
CA ILE A 215 -12.95 17.43 -0.83
C ILE A 215 -12.77 18.54 -1.87
N GLU A 216 -12.74 19.80 -1.43
CA GLU A 216 -12.46 20.92 -2.32
C GLU A 216 -11.04 20.85 -2.91
N PHE A 217 -10.07 20.39 -2.13
CA PHE A 217 -8.73 20.12 -2.64
C PHE A 217 -8.72 19.00 -3.70
N ILE A 218 -9.44 17.90 -3.46
CA ILE A 218 -9.59 16.80 -4.43
C ILE A 218 -10.22 17.35 -5.72
N ARG A 219 -11.28 18.15 -5.62
CA ARG A 219 -11.93 18.79 -6.77
C ARG A 219 -10.93 19.57 -7.62
N ARG A 220 -10.20 20.50 -6.99
CA ARG A 220 -9.27 21.40 -7.70
C ARG A 220 -8.13 20.63 -8.37
N ILE A 221 -7.48 19.72 -7.65
CA ILE A 221 -6.29 19.02 -8.14
C ILE A 221 -6.61 18.04 -9.28
N ASN A 222 -7.88 17.63 -9.41
CA ASN A 222 -8.36 16.76 -10.48
C ASN A 222 -9.09 17.52 -11.61
N GLY A 223 -9.25 18.85 -11.47
CA GLY A 223 -9.89 19.67 -12.48
C GLY A 223 -11.39 19.43 -12.62
N LEU A 224 -12.05 18.99 -11.55
CA LEU A 224 -13.51 18.79 -11.53
C LEU A 224 -14.22 20.14 -11.38
N ALA A 225 -15.41 20.23 -11.97
CA ALA A 225 -16.17 21.49 -12.00
C ALA A 225 -16.77 21.81 -10.63
N ASP A 226 -17.34 20.79 -9.96
CA ASP A 226 -18.05 20.94 -8.68
C ASP A 226 -17.63 19.89 -7.65
N VAL A 227 -17.91 20.12 -6.39
CA VAL A 227 -17.70 19.17 -5.29
C VAL A 227 -18.62 17.96 -5.44
N SER A 228 -19.80 18.13 -6.04
CA SER A 228 -20.71 17.01 -6.37
C SER A 228 -20.06 16.03 -7.37
N ASP A 229 -19.18 16.48 -8.26
CA ASP A 229 -18.46 15.57 -9.17
C ASP A 229 -17.51 14.64 -8.39
N VAL A 230 -16.91 15.13 -7.29
CA VAL A 230 -16.10 14.29 -6.39
C VAL A 230 -16.95 13.22 -5.73
N HIS A 231 -18.13 13.64 -5.20
CA HIS A 231 -19.10 12.75 -4.57
C HIS A 231 -19.53 11.64 -5.55
N ASP A 232 -20.00 12.04 -6.74
CA ASP A 232 -20.54 11.11 -7.72
C ASP A 232 -19.45 10.15 -8.24
N THR A 233 -18.21 10.64 -8.37
CA THR A 233 -17.07 9.80 -8.72
C THR A 233 -16.78 8.77 -7.63
N VAL A 234 -16.79 9.17 -6.36
CA VAL A 234 -16.49 8.26 -5.24
C VAL A 234 -17.56 7.18 -5.09
N PHE A 235 -18.84 7.55 -5.18
CA PHE A 235 -19.94 6.60 -5.05
C PHE A 235 -20.20 5.78 -6.32
N GLY A 236 -19.84 6.28 -7.49
CA GLY A 236 -19.96 5.56 -8.77
C GLY A 236 -18.82 4.59 -9.05
N ALA A 237 -17.73 4.63 -8.27
CA ALA A 237 -16.56 3.82 -8.51
C ALA A 237 -16.67 2.41 -7.88
N GLN A 238 -16.11 1.42 -8.60
CA GLN A 238 -15.73 0.13 -8.03
C GLN A 238 -14.22 0.15 -7.76
N TYR A 239 -13.83 -0.03 -6.50
CA TYR A 239 -12.43 0.01 -6.09
C TYR A 239 -11.87 -1.40 -5.94
N LEU A 240 -10.93 -1.78 -6.81
CA LEU A 240 -10.24 -3.06 -6.72
C LEU A 240 -9.18 -3.02 -5.62
N VAL A 241 -9.23 -3.95 -4.68
CA VAL A 241 -8.25 -4.11 -3.61
C VAL A 241 -6.97 -4.73 -4.18
N LEU A 242 -5.91 -3.95 -4.24
CA LEU A 242 -4.61 -4.35 -4.78
C LEU A 242 -3.70 -4.96 -3.71
N GLY A 243 -3.86 -4.53 -2.47
CA GLY A 243 -3.06 -4.94 -1.34
C GLY A 243 -3.75 -4.66 -0.01
N LEU A 244 -3.25 -5.29 1.05
CA LEU A 244 -3.70 -5.09 2.42
C LEU A 244 -2.49 -4.70 3.28
N GLY A 245 -2.67 -3.77 4.22
CA GLY A 245 -1.60 -3.30 5.10
C GLY A 245 -0.89 -2.04 4.61
N ASP A 246 -1.62 -1.09 4.01
CA ASP A 246 -1.04 0.20 3.56
C ASP A 246 -0.43 1.00 4.71
N VAL A 247 -1.20 1.24 5.75
CA VAL A 247 -0.74 1.92 6.97
C VAL A 247 -0.79 0.98 8.16
N TYR A 248 -1.86 0.17 8.23
CA TYR A 248 -2.12 -0.79 9.29
C TYR A 248 -2.56 -2.12 8.70
N LEU A 249 -2.42 -3.20 9.47
CA LEU A 249 -2.87 -4.54 9.08
C LEU A 249 -4.33 -4.51 8.64
N GLY A 250 -4.62 -5.16 7.52
CA GLY A 250 -5.96 -5.24 6.93
C GLY A 250 -6.48 -3.98 6.25
N ALA A 251 -5.79 -2.84 6.35
CA ALA A 251 -6.16 -1.63 5.63
C ALA A 251 -5.94 -1.80 4.12
N PRO A 252 -6.95 -1.59 3.27
CA PRO A 252 -6.81 -1.79 1.83
C PRO A 252 -6.02 -0.67 1.17
N VAL A 253 -5.21 -1.02 0.18
CA VAL A 253 -4.83 -0.15 -0.93
C VAL A 253 -5.70 -0.55 -2.10
N ALA A 254 -6.61 0.32 -2.50
CA ALA A 254 -7.54 0.05 -3.59
C ALA A 254 -7.50 1.15 -4.65
N THR A 255 -7.85 0.81 -5.89
CA THR A 255 -7.94 1.78 -6.98
C THR A 255 -9.20 1.54 -7.79
N PRO A 256 -9.85 2.59 -8.32
CA PRO A 256 -10.98 2.40 -9.23
C PRO A 256 -10.61 1.58 -10.45
N LEU A 257 -11.48 0.64 -10.82
CA LEU A 257 -11.35 -0.13 -12.06
C LEU A 257 -11.42 0.79 -13.27
N ASP A 258 -12.40 1.68 -13.31
CA ASP A 258 -12.47 2.70 -14.33
C ASP A 258 -11.43 3.80 -14.10
N PRO A 259 -10.48 4.01 -15.01
CA PRO A 259 -9.48 5.06 -14.86
C PRO A 259 -10.06 6.49 -14.77
N ARG A 260 -11.31 6.72 -15.25
CA ARG A 260 -11.98 8.01 -15.13
C ARG A 260 -12.43 8.33 -13.70
N HIS A 261 -12.53 7.31 -12.84
CA HIS A 261 -12.84 7.48 -11.41
C HIS A 261 -11.58 7.57 -10.54
N ARG A 262 -10.37 7.46 -11.11
CA ARG A 262 -9.10 7.52 -10.36
C ARG A 262 -8.76 8.96 -10.01
N LEU A 263 -9.34 9.48 -8.95
CA LEU A 263 -8.97 10.76 -8.38
C LEU A 263 -7.55 10.68 -7.80
N VAL A 264 -6.72 11.67 -8.09
CA VAL A 264 -5.33 11.74 -7.63
C VAL A 264 -5.19 12.84 -6.60
N THR A 265 -4.41 12.59 -5.56
CA THR A 265 -4.10 13.61 -4.55
C THR A 265 -2.65 13.53 -4.13
N THR A 266 -2.18 14.56 -3.40
CA THR A 266 -0.96 14.48 -2.60
C THR A 266 -1.30 14.07 -1.17
N LYS A 267 -0.36 13.48 -0.46
CA LYS A 267 -0.48 13.23 0.97
C LYS A 267 -0.26 14.52 1.76
N TYR A 268 -0.78 14.55 2.99
CA TYR A 268 -0.44 15.60 3.95
C TYR A 268 1.08 15.63 4.21
N ASN A 269 1.64 16.82 4.27
CA ASN A 269 3.04 17.03 4.62
C ASN A 269 3.16 18.28 5.53
N PRO A 270 3.52 18.12 6.81
CA PRO A 270 3.65 16.87 7.57
C PRO A 270 2.35 16.05 7.63
N ALA A 271 2.46 14.75 7.97
CA ALA A 271 1.28 13.90 8.17
C ALA A 271 0.45 14.39 9.39
N ARG A 272 -0.85 14.06 9.40
CA ARG A 272 -1.68 14.27 10.59
C ARG A 272 -1.20 13.37 11.71
N THR A 273 -1.26 13.86 12.94
CA THR A 273 -0.97 13.09 14.16
C THR A 273 -2.13 12.19 14.56
N TRP A 274 -3.34 12.50 14.11
CA TRP A 274 -4.53 11.70 14.39
C TRP A 274 -5.44 11.62 13.17
N THR A 275 -5.91 10.41 12.88
CA THR A 275 -6.89 10.06 11.86
C THR A 275 -7.93 9.19 12.53
N PRO A 276 -9.23 9.45 12.39
CA PRO A 276 -10.26 8.62 13.00
C PRO A 276 -10.28 7.22 12.38
N GLU A 277 -10.57 6.22 13.19
CA GLU A 277 -10.77 4.85 12.77
C GLU A 277 -11.81 4.77 11.65
N ASN A 278 -11.51 4.00 10.62
CA ASN A 278 -12.28 3.79 9.39
C ASN A 278 -12.55 5.05 8.56
N ALA A 279 -11.74 6.09 8.74
CA ALA A 279 -11.70 7.17 7.77
C ALA A 279 -11.34 6.62 6.38
N VAL A 280 -12.03 7.11 5.37
CA VAL A 280 -11.78 6.79 3.96
C VAL A 280 -11.07 7.97 3.33
N GLY A 281 -9.94 7.71 2.69
CA GLY A 281 -9.15 8.76 2.08
C GLY A 281 -8.46 8.34 0.80
N ILE A 282 -8.05 9.33 0.01
CA ILE A 282 -7.33 9.17 -1.25
C ILE A 282 -5.91 9.72 -1.09
N GLY A 283 -4.92 8.94 -1.49
CA GLY A 283 -3.51 9.33 -1.51
C GLY A 283 -2.80 8.78 -2.74
N GLY A 284 -2.18 9.65 -3.55
CA GLY A 284 -1.79 9.26 -4.90
C GLY A 284 -3.03 8.91 -5.71
N ALA A 285 -3.03 7.76 -6.36
CA ALA A 285 -4.17 7.20 -7.09
C ALA A 285 -4.91 6.09 -6.32
N TYR A 286 -4.70 6.01 -5.01
CA TYR A 286 -5.20 4.92 -4.18
C TYR A 286 -6.17 5.42 -3.14
N LEU A 287 -7.20 4.60 -2.89
CA LEU A 287 -8.09 4.72 -1.75
C LEU A 287 -7.62 3.79 -0.62
N CYS A 288 -7.66 4.31 0.60
CA CYS A 288 -7.41 3.54 1.81
C CYS A 288 -8.58 3.72 2.80
N ILE A 289 -8.84 2.67 3.58
CA ILE A 289 -9.71 2.70 4.76
C ILE A 289 -8.83 2.45 5.97
N TYR A 290 -8.74 3.43 6.87
CA TYR A 290 -7.90 3.30 8.07
C TYR A 290 -8.50 2.28 9.04
N GLY A 291 -7.79 1.20 9.33
CA GLY A 291 -8.28 0.13 10.20
C GLY A 291 -8.37 0.51 11.67
N MET A 292 -7.61 1.53 12.11
CA MET A 292 -7.54 1.99 13.49
C MET A 292 -7.17 3.49 13.53
N GLU A 293 -7.31 4.10 14.70
CA GLU A 293 -6.83 5.47 14.91
C GLU A 293 -5.32 5.55 14.86
N GLY A 294 -4.78 6.63 14.26
CA GLY A 294 -3.34 6.84 14.18
C GLY A 294 -2.94 7.98 13.26
N PRO A 295 -1.64 8.17 13.01
CA PRO A 295 -1.16 9.15 12.04
C PRO A 295 -1.67 8.83 10.63
N GLY A 296 -1.81 9.84 9.77
CA GLY A 296 -2.24 9.60 8.39
C GLY A 296 -2.04 10.79 7.47
N GLY A 297 -1.93 10.51 6.18
CA GLY A 297 -1.62 11.51 5.16
C GLY A 297 -2.61 11.60 4.01
N TYR A 298 -3.58 10.70 3.90
CA TYR A 298 -4.53 10.71 2.78
C TYR A 298 -5.58 11.81 2.93
N GLN A 299 -6.08 12.30 1.81
CA GLN A 299 -7.13 13.32 1.76
C GLN A 299 -8.48 12.63 2.00
N PHE A 300 -9.22 13.08 2.97
CA PHE A 300 -10.49 12.46 3.36
C PHE A 300 -11.61 12.64 2.33
N VAL A 301 -12.43 11.62 2.20
CA VAL A 301 -13.73 11.69 1.52
C VAL A 301 -14.90 11.35 2.46
N GLY A 302 -14.61 10.69 3.58
CA GLY A 302 -15.64 10.34 4.57
C GLY A 302 -15.17 9.28 5.54
N ARG A 303 -16.13 8.55 6.12
CA ARG A 303 -15.89 7.48 7.10
C ARG A 303 -16.81 6.30 6.85
N THR A 304 -16.33 5.07 7.12
CA THR A 304 -17.09 3.83 6.92
C THR A 304 -17.12 2.96 8.18
N THR A 305 -17.60 1.73 8.06
CA THR A 305 -17.59 0.72 9.13
C THR A 305 -16.24 0.01 9.20
N GLN A 306 -16.08 -0.85 10.21
CA GLN A 306 -14.86 -1.61 10.46
C GLN A 306 -14.54 -2.56 9.31
N VAL A 307 -13.34 -2.43 8.76
CA VAL A 307 -12.73 -3.39 7.83
C VAL A 307 -11.69 -4.26 8.54
N TRP A 308 -11.42 -3.95 9.79
CA TRP A 308 -10.56 -4.71 10.68
C TRP A 308 -11.18 -4.84 12.07
N ASN A 309 -11.27 -6.06 12.61
CA ASN A 309 -11.82 -6.35 13.93
C ASN A 309 -11.00 -7.45 14.61
N HIS A 310 -10.00 -7.05 15.39
CA HIS A 310 -9.15 -8.00 16.11
C HIS A 310 -9.71 -8.41 17.48
N CYS A 311 -10.66 -7.65 18.01
CA CYS A 311 -11.19 -7.88 19.35
C CYS A 311 -12.23 -9.02 19.40
N HIS A 312 -13.03 -9.17 18.33
CA HIS A 312 -14.14 -10.14 18.26
C HIS A 312 -14.23 -10.83 16.88
N PRO A 313 -13.15 -11.43 16.36
CA PRO A 313 -13.15 -11.98 15.00
C PRO A 313 -14.13 -13.16 14.82
N ALA A 314 -14.41 -13.91 15.89
CA ALA A 314 -15.31 -15.07 15.83
C ALA A 314 -16.81 -14.70 15.83
N GLU A 315 -17.16 -13.50 16.25
CA GLU A 315 -18.53 -13.03 16.42
C GLU A 315 -19.00 -12.14 15.27
N ALA A 316 -18.06 -11.59 14.51
CA ALA A 316 -18.34 -10.69 13.38
C ALA A 316 -18.79 -11.51 12.17
N THR A 317 -20.10 -11.49 11.87
CA THR A 317 -20.76 -12.36 10.88
C THR A 317 -20.25 -12.25 9.45
N SER A 318 -19.58 -11.14 9.08
CA SER A 318 -19.03 -10.92 7.74
C SER A 318 -17.53 -11.21 7.62
N PHE A 319 -16.86 -11.49 8.74
CA PHE A 319 -15.45 -11.83 8.77
C PHE A 319 -15.25 -13.35 8.74
N GLU A 320 -14.15 -13.79 8.16
CA GLU A 320 -13.80 -15.22 8.24
C GLU A 320 -13.36 -15.57 9.66
N PRO A 321 -13.78 -16.73 10.20
CA PRO A 321 -13.36 -17.19 11.51
C PRO A 321 -11.83 -17.19 11.66
N GLY A 322 -11.33 -16.51 12.69
CA GLY A 322 -9.89 -16.40 12.95
C GLY A 322 -9.15 -15.34 12.11
N THR A 323 -9.85 -14.62 11.23
CA THR A 323 -9.27 -13.57 10.39
C THR A 323 -9.81 -12.20 10.83
N PRO A 324 -8.97 -11.27 11.34
CA PRO A 324 -9.42 -9.98 11.82
C PRO A 324 -9.69 -8.95 10.73
N TRP A 325 -9.42 -9.23 9.46
CA TRP A 325 -9.67 -8.35 8.32
C TRP A 325 -10.81 -8.86 7.44
N LEU A 326 -11.60 -7.92 6.91
CA LEU A 326 -12.77 -8.20 6.08
C LEU A 326 -12.41 -8.45 4.62
N LEU A 327 -11.50 -7.66 4.09
CA LEU A 327 -11.20 -7.57 2.66
C LEU A 327 -10.15 -8.60 2.24
N ARG A 328 -10.19 -8.98 0.96
CA ARG A 328 -9.22 -9.86 0.30
C ARG A 328 -8.62 -9.15 -0.92
N TYR A 329 -7.51 -9.66 -1.42
CA TYR A 329 -6.98 -9.23 -2.71
C TYR A 329 -8.02 -9.45 -3.81
N PHE A 330 -8.13 -8.50 -4.70
CA PHE A 330 -9.11 -8.47 -5.79
C PHE A 330 -10.57 -8.31 -5.37
N ASP A 331 -10.91 -8.10 -4.10
CA ASP A 331 -12.24 -7.61 -3.74
C ASP A 331 -12.51 -6.26 -4.41
N ARG A 332 -13.78 -6.03 -4.75
CA ARG A 332 -14.26 -4.76 -5.28
C ARG A 332 -15.09 -4.06 -4.21
N ILE A 333 -14.63 -2.92 -3.75
CA ILE A 333 -15.37 -2.10 -2.79
C ILE A 333 -16.33 -1.19 -3.56
N GLU A 334 -17.59 -1.16 -3.16
CA GLU A 334 -18.60 -0.20 -3.57
C GLU A 334 -19.12 0.51 -2.34
N PHE A 335 -19.25 1.84 -2.41
CA PHE A 335 -19.80 2.61 -1.33
C PHE A 335 -21.28 2.93 -1.58
N TYR A 336 -22.08 2.95 -0.51
CA TYR A 336 -23.43 3.52 -0.51
C TYR A 336 -23.54 4.61 0.55
N PRO A 337 -24.31 5.70 0.26
CA PRO A 337 -24.36 6.84 1.17
C PRO A 337 -25.21 6.53 2.40
N VAL A 338 -24.71 6.96 3.56
CA VAL A 338 -25.41 6.98 4.84
C VAL A 338 -25.14 8.30 5.55
N SER A 339 -26.03 8.70 6.45
CA SER A 339 -25.77 9.81 7.36
C SER A 339 -24.74 9.45 8.42
N ALA A 340 -24.10 10.45 9.04
CA ALA A 340 -23.18 10.22 10.15
C ALA A 340 -23.85 9.52 11.35
N ALA A 341 -25.11 9.80 11.60
CA ALA A 341 -25.88 9.14 12.67
C ALA A 341 -26.10 7.65 12.37
N GLU A 342 -26.55 7.32 11.16
CA GLU A 342 -26.70 5.93 10.71
C GLU A 342 -25.37 5.17 10.75
N LEU A 343 -24.27 5.83 10.36
CA LEU A 343 -22.96 5.21 10.44
C LEU A 343 -22.55 4.85 11.87
N ILE A 344 -22.87 5.69 12.85
CA ILE A 344 -22.59 5.41 14.27
C ILE A 344 -23.31 4.13 14.71
N ASP A 345 -24.59 3.97 14.36
CA ASP A 345 -25.36 2.78 14.69
C ASP A 345 -24.80 1.53 14.01
N LEU A 346 -24.50 1.61 12.71
CA LEU A 346 -23.88 0.51 11.96
C LEU A 346 -22.51 0.09 12.55
N ARG A 347 -21.70 1.05 12.96
CA ARG A 347 -20.43 0.80 13.62
C ARG A 347 -20.59 0.14 14.99
N ALA A 348 -21.60 0.56 15.78
CA ALA A 348 -21.90 -0.05 17.06
C ALA A 348 -22.35 -1.50 16.88
N ASP A 349 -23.14 -1.80 15.86
CA ASP A 349 -23.57 -3.14 15.54
C ASP A 349 -22.39 -4.04 15.06
N MET A 350 -21.51 -3.50 14.21
CA MET A 350 -20.29 -4.21 13.82
C MET A 350 -19.40 -4.52 15.03
N GLY A 351 -19.16 -3.56 15.91
CA GLY A 351 -18.37 -3.75 17.12
C GLY A 351 -18.99 -4.75 18.11
N ALA A 352 -20.30 -4.89 18.11
CA ALA A 352 -21.04 -5.87 18.93
C ALA A 352 -21.23 -7.25 18.26
N GLY A 353 -20.65 -7.48 17.07
CA GLY A 353 -20.79 -8.71 16.32
C GLY A 353 -22.17 -8.92 15.65
N ARG A 354 -23.04 -7.93 15.66
CA ARG A 354 -24.36 -7.98 15.03
C ARG A 354 -24.40 -7.40 13.61
N GLY A 355 -23.35 -6.64 13.26
CA GLY A 355 -23.26 -5.99 11.96
C GLY A 355 -23.12 -6.99 10.81
N HIS A 356 -23.64 -6.61 9.66
CA HIS A 356 -23.55 -7.38 8.43
C HIS A 356 -23.06 -6.48 7.30
N VAL A 357 -22.19 -7.05 6.46
CA VAL A 357 -21.71 -6.42 5.22
C VAL A 357 -22.26 -7.21 4.05
N ASP A 358 -22.85 -6.52 3.09
CA ASP A 358 -23.34 -7.13 1.85
C ASP A 358 -22.15 -7.52 0.98
N ILE A 359 -21.94 -8.83 0.80
CA ILE A 359 -20.84 -9.40 0.04
C ILE A 359 -21.41 -10.35 -0.99
N THR A 360 -21.06 -10.11 -2.25
CA THR A 360 -21.46 -10.96 -3.38
C THR A 360 -20.23 -11.55 -4.05
N ASP A 361 -20.22 -12.86 -4.23
CA ASP A 361 -19.16 -13.55 -4.95
C ASP A 361 -19.19 -13.23 -6.45
N GLY A 362 -18.02 -13.20 -7.05
CA GLY A 362 -17.85 -12.92 -8.48
C GLY A 362 -16.43 -13.21 -8.95
N GLN A 363 -16.10 -12.69 -10.11
CA GLN A 363 -14.78 -12.87 -10.73
C GLN A 363 -14.30 -11.56 -11.35
N PHE A 364 -13.01 -11.37 -11.39
CA PHE A 364 -12.31 -10.34 -12.15
C PHE A 364 -11.62 -11.01 -13.34
N SER A 365 -12.00 -10.62 -14.55
CA SER A 365 -11.43 -11.12 -15.82
C SER A 365 -10.52 -10.05 -16.43
N MET A 366 -9.26 -10.39 -16.64
CA MET A 366 -8.33 -9.48 -17.33
C MET A 366 -8.73 -9.21 -18.77
N ARG A 367 -9.29 -10.21 -19.46
CA ARG A 367 -9.80 -10.04 -20.83
C ARG A 367 -10.91 -9.00 -20.90
N ASP A 368 -11.90 -9.09 -20.01
CA ASP A 368 -13.01 -8.16 -19.96
C ASP A 368 -12.55 -6.75 -19.56
N TYR A 369 -11.62 -6.67 -18.62
CA TYR A 369 -11.02 -5.40 -18.22
C TYR A 369 -10.24 -4.74 -19.35
N THR A 370 -9.46 -5.50 -20.11
CA THR A 370 -8.71 -5.00 -21.26
C THR A 370 -9.64 -4.53 -22.39
N ALA A 371 -10.71 -5.28 -22.65
CA ALA A 371 -11.75 -4.88 -23.60
C ALA A 371 -12.42 -3.56 -23.16
N PHE A 372 -12.79 -3.45 -21.90
CA PHE A 372 -13.35 -2.21 -21.34
C PHE A 372 -12.40 -1.01 -21.52
N LEU A 373 -11.10 -1.18 -21.25
CA LEU A 373 -10.12 -0.11 -21.47
C LEU A 373 -10.00 0.32 -22.93
N ALA A 374 -10.04 -0.65 -23.86
CA ALA A 374 -9.97 -0.38 -25.28
C ALA A 374 -11.21 0.37 -25.80
N GLU A 375 -12.40 -0.06 -25.36
CA GLU A 375 -13.67 0.59 -25.73
C GLU A 375 -13.79 2.01 -25.18
N ASN A 376 -13.14 2.33 -24.05
CA ASN A 376 -13.18 3.61 -23.39
C ASN A 376 -11.88 4.42 -23.52
N ALA A 377 -11.02 4.10 -24.48
CA ALA A 377 -9.68 4.69 -24.57
C ALA A 377 -9.71 6.22 -24.69
N ASP A 378 -10.55 6.77 -25.56
CA ASP A 378 -10.65 8.22 -25.80
C ASP A 378 -11.19 8.99 -24.58
N PRO A 379 -12.31 8.61 -23.94
CA PRO A 379 -12.78 9.24 -22.70
C PRO A 379 -11.76 9.15 -21.56
N ILE A 380 -11.06 8.02 -21.42
CA ILE A 380 -10.01 7.86 -20.41
C ILE A 380 -8.84 8.81 -20.68
N ALA A 381 -8.41 8.92 -21.93
CA ALA A 381 -7.34 9.85 -22.31
C ALA A 381 -7.74 11.32 -22.08
N GLY A 382 -8.97 11.68 -22.37
CA GLY A 382 -9.53 13.00 -22.11
C GLY A 382 -9.51 13.35 -20.62
N PHE A 383 -10.01 12.45 -19.77
CA PHE A 383 -9.99 12.64 -18.31
C PHE A 383 -8.55 12.78 -17.78
N ARG A 384 -7.64 11.92 -18.20
CA ARG A 384 -6.22 11.98 -17.79
C ARG A 384 -5.55 13.30 -18.19
N ALA A 385 -5.85 13.80 -19.38
CA ALA A 385 -5.31 15.09 -19.85
C ALA A 385 -5.83 16.26 -19.00
N GLN A 386 -7.12 16.30 -18.70
CA GLN A 386 -7.74 17.26 -17.81
C GLN A 386 -7.12 17.23 -16.40
N GLN A 387 -7.04 16.06 -15.81
CA GLN A 387 -6.46 15.84 -14.49
C GLN A 387 -4.98 16.27 -14.43
N SER A 388 -4.19 15.88 -15.43
CA SER A 388 -2.77 16.26 -15.50
C SER A 388 -2.58 17.77 -15.62
N ALA A 389 -3.42 18.46 -16.39
CA ALA A 389 -3.38 19.90 -16.53
C ALA A 389 -3.76 20.61 -15.22
N ALA A 390 -4.79 20.13 -14.52
CA ALA A 390 -5.21 20.67 -13.23
C ALA A 390 -4.13 20.46 -12.14
N PHE A 391 -3.56 19.26 -12.09
CA PHE A 391 -2.46 18.98 -11.17
C PHE A 391 -1.25 19.87 -11.40
N ALA A 392 -0.86 20.08 -12.67
CA ALA A 392 0.24 20.98 -13.02
C ALA A 392 -0.05 22.42 -12.62
N ALA A 393 -1.28 22.89 -12.79
CA ALA A 393 -1.70 24.24 -12.39
C ALA A 393 -1.65 24.45 -10.86
N GLU A 394 -2.14 23.47 -10.09
CA GLU A 394 -2.06 23.48 -8.62
C GLU A 394 -0.61 23.47 -8.15
N ARG A 395 0.23 22.60 -8.70
CA ARG A 395 1.66 22.54 -8.38
C ARG A 395 2.38 23.84 -8.65
N ALA A 396 2.08 24.51 -9.77
CA ALA A 396 2.63 25.82 -10.09
C ALA A 396 2.13 26.92 -9.12
N ALA A 397 0.91 26.78 -8.60
CA ALA A 397 0.41 27.68 -7.57
C ALA A 397 1.15 27.50 -6.24
N TRP A 398 1.42 26.25 -5.84
CA TRP A 398 2.21 25.95 -4.64
C TRP A 398 3.65 26.45 -4.74
N ASP A 399 4.28 26.30 -5.90
CA ASP A 399 5.65 26.80 -6.13
C ASP A 399 5.70 28.32 -5.97
N ARG A 400 4.74 29.05 -6.56
CA ARG A 400 4.61 30.51 -6.37
C ARG A 400 4.35 30.91 -4.91
N ALA A 401 3.64 30.07 -4.15
CA ALA A 401 3.39 30.28 -2.73
C ALA A 401 4.58 29.89 -1.84
N GLY A 402 5.68 29.38 -2.41
CA GLY A 402 6.88 28.98 -1.68
C GLY A 402 6.77 27.64 -0.97
N GLU A 403 5.83 26.79 -1.37
CA GLU A 403 5.60 25.47 -0.74
C GLU A 403 6.83 24.55 -0.80
N PHE A 404 7.63 24.67 -1.86
CA PHE A 404 8.82 23.84 -2.10
C PHE A 404 10.13 24.52 -1.68
N THR A 405 10.09 25.78 -1.25
CA THR A 405 11.28 26.46 -0.74
C THR A 405 11.46 26.08 0.72
N GLY A 406 12.54 25.34 1.05
CA GLY A 406 12.81 24.72 2.35
C GLY A 406 12.90 25.63 3.59
N GLN A 407 12.14 26.72 3.66
CA GLN A 407 12.06 27.64 4.80
C GLN A 407 10.97 27.26 5.82
N ARG A 408 10.29 26.11 5.64
CA ARG A 408 9.21 25.66 6.55
C ARG A 408 9.57 24.43 7.37
N ALA A 409 10.84 24.19 7.63
CA ALA A 409 11.27 23.20 8.60
C ALA A 409 11.47 23.88 9.95
N SER A 410 10.45 23.89 10.78
CA SER A 410 10.58 23.97 12.25
C SER A 410 9.23 23.79 12.91
#